data_9ecf42cf9cf6ab8a5391f1a5828a7fc2
#
_entry.id   9ecf42cf9cf6ab8a5391f1a5828a7fc2
#
_cell.length_a   1.000
_cell.length_b   1.000
_cell.length_c   1.000
_cell.angle_alpha   90.00
_cell.angle_beta   90.00
_cell.angle_gamma   90.00
#
_symmetry.space_group_name_H-M   'P 1'
#
loop_
_entity.id
_entity.type
_entity.pdbx_description
1 polymer ?
#
loop_
_entity_poly.entity_id
_entity_poly.type
_entity_poly.pdbx_seq_one_letter_code
_entity_poly.pdbx_strand_id
1 'polypeptide(L)'
;SVLILTAIGAWLFLPPTIRSSLGQDILAASIYISNYLFAWWQNDYQNLNATPSPVIHYWSLAVEEQFYLLWPLIIFTLWKIGRRRLVLLGVLAITITSFIFSLYLTSVAPIWAFYSLPTRAWELSVGALLLFIPKNLLEKKSVSRTILIWASVATLFYGVIRFSDNTPF
;
A
#
# COMPACT_ATOMS: atom_id res chain seq x y z
N SER A 1 -17.15 7.61 -8.43
CA SER A 1 -18.09 7.18 -9.50
C SER A 1 -18.26 5.67 -9.55
N VAL A 2 -17.19 4.86 -9.52
CA VAL A 2 -17.31 3.38 -9.57
C VAL A 2 -18.09 2.83 -8.37
N LEU A 3 -17.82 3.29 -7.14
CA LEU A 3 -18.55 2.85 -5.94
C LEU A 3 -20.06 3.09 -6.05
N ILE A 4 -20.48 4.21 -6.65
CA ILE A 4 -21.90 4.52 -6.86
C ILE A 4 -22.52 3.53 -7.85
N LEU A 5 -21.84 3.24 -8.95
CA LEU A 5 -22.31 2.26 -9.93
C LEU A 5 -22.39 0.86 -9.33
N THR A 6 -21.38 0.48 -8.52
CA THR A 6 -21.40 -0.78 -7.79
C THR A 6 -22.56 -0.85 -6.79
N ALA A 7 -22.83 0.24 -6.06
CA ALA A 7 -23.96 0.30 -5.13
C ALA A 7 -25.31 0.15 -5.85
N ILE A 8 -25.50 0.85 -6.97
CA ILE A 8 -26.71 0.76 -7.79
C ILE A 8 -26.87 -0.65 -8.35
N GLY A 9 -25.79 -1.21 -8.94
CA GLY A 9 -25.79 -2.58 -9.46
C GLY A 9 -26.11 -3.63 -8.38
N ALA A 10 -25.52 -3.48 -7.21
CA ALA A 10 -25.80 -4.34 -6.07
C ALA A 10 -27.26 -4.25 -5.63
N TRP A 11 -27.80 -3.05 -5.57
CA TRP A 11 -29.19 -2.84 -5.19
C TRP A 11 -30.18 -3.46 -6.20
N LEU A 12 -29.85 -3.44 -7.48
CA LEU A 12 -30.71 -3.99 -8.53
C LEU A 12 -30.62 -5.52 -8.66
N PHE A 13 -29.41 -6.10 -8.55
CA PHE A 13 -29.14 -7.48 -8.94
C PHE A 13 -28.83 -8.44 -7.80
N LEU A 14 -28.45 -7.94 -6.58
CA LEU A 14 -28.06 -8.83 -5.48
C LEU A 14 -29.19 -9.07 -4.47
N PRO A 15 -29.17 -10.24 -3.80
CA PRO A 15 -30.11 -10.54 -2.70
C PRO A 15 -29.88 -9.59 -1.50
N PRO A 16 -30.93 -9.34 -0.66
CA PRO A 16 -30.82 -8.43 0.48
C PRO A 16 -29.71 -8.76 1.49
N THR A 17 -29.42 -10.04 1.68
CA THR A 17 -28.36 -10.52 2.58
C THR A 17 -26.98 -10.06 2.15
N ILE A 18 -26.69 -10.11 0.84
CA ILE A 18 -25.39 -9.68 0.27
C ILE A 18 -25.34 -8.14 0.17
N ARG A 19 -26.46 -7.46 -0.03
CA ARG A 19 -26.50 -5.99 -0.07
C ARG A 19 -26.02 -5.34 1.21
N SER A 20 -26.35 -5.91 2.37
CA SER A 20 -25.96 -5.36 3.68
C SER A 20 -24.44 -5.41 3.87
N SER A 21 -23.79 -6.54 3.59
CA SER A 21 -22.34 -6.68 3.71
C SER A 21 -21.61 -5.79 2.68
N LEU A 22 -22.07 -5.79 1.43
CA LEU A 22 -21.48 -4.95 0.40
C LEU A 22 -21.68 -3.45 0.68
N GLY A 23 -22.79 -3.07 1.34
CA GLY A 23 -23.01 -1.70 1.79
C GLY A 23 -21.95 -1.23 2.80
N GLN A 24 -21.57 -2.11 3.74
CA GLN A 24 -20.47 -1.84 4.69
C GLN A 24 -19.13 -1.70 3.97
N ASP A 25 -18.84 -2.57 3.01
CA ASP A 25 -17.61 -2.52 2.21
C ASP A 25 -17.50 -1.22 1.41
N ILE A 26 -18.60 -0.80 0.76
CA ILE A 26 -18.67 0.46 0.02
C ILE A 26 -18.50 1.67 0.92
N LEU A 27 -19.11 1.66 2.12
CA LEU A 27 -18.93 2.73 3.10
C LEU A 27 -17.47 2.80 3.56
N ALA A 28 -16.86 1.67 3.92
CA ALA A 28 -15.46 1.61 4.32
C ALA A 28 -14.51 2.07 3.19
N ALA A 29 -14.82 1.70 1.95
CA ALA A 29 -14.07 2.16 0.79
C ALA A 29 -14.22 3.66 0.54
N SER A 30 -15.41 4.23 0.78
CA SER A 30 -15.67 5.66 0.57
C SER A 30 -14.95 6.58 1.56
N ILE A 31 -14.63 6.09 2.75
CA ILE A 31 -13.88 6.81 3.79
C ILE A 31 -12.44 6.31 3.94
N TYR A 32 -11.97 5.51 2.98
CA TYR A 32 -10.59 5.02 2.88
C TYR A 32 -10.11 4.21 4.10
N ILE A 33 -10.98 3.36 4.69
CA ILE A 33 -10.63 2.41 5.77
C ILE A 33 -10.89 0.95 5.39
N SER A 34 -11.18 0.68 4.13
CA SER A 34 -11.49 -0.66 3.63
C SER A 34 -10.36 -1.67 3.85
N ASN A 35 -9.11 -1.22 3.87
CA ASN A 35 -7.95 -2.06 4.17
C ASN A 35 -8.05 -2.71 5.56
N TYR A 36 -8.44 -1.97 6.59
CA TYR A 36 -8.62 -2.52 7.94
C TYR A 36 -9.87 -3.41 8.04
N LEU A 37 -10.95 -3.04 7.35
CA LEU A 37 -12.15 -3.86 7.30
C LEU A 37 -11.86 -5.22 6.67
N PHE A 38 -11.17 -5.25 5.51
CA PHE A 38 -10.83 -6.50 4.84
C PHE A 38 -9.78 -7.32 5.60
N ALA A 39 -8.83 -6.68 6.30
CA ALA A 39 -7.93 -7.37 7.21
C ALA A 39 -8.69 -8.10 8.32
N TRP A 40 -9.67 -7.43 8.91
CA TRP A 40 -10.53 -8.02 9.93
C TRP A 40 -11.32 -9.21 9.38
N TRP A 41 -11.99 -9.04 8.22
CA TRP A 41 -12.81 -10.07 7.60
C TRP A 41 -11.99 -11.31 7.22
N GLN A 42 -10.81 -11.16 6.65
CA GLN A 42 -9.95 -12.28 6.28
C GLN A 42 -9.32 -12.97 7.48
N ASN A 43 -9.14 -12.26 8.60
CA ASN A 43 -8.64 -12.84 9.84
C ASN A 43 -9.71 -13.61 10.63
N ASP A 44 -10.99 -13.45 10.29
CA ASP A 44 -12.08 -14.14 10.92
C ASP A 44 -12.26 -15.53 10.28
N TYR A 45 -12.10 -16.59 11.08
CA TYR A 45 -12.26 -17.99 10.65
C TYR A 45 -13.66 -18.29 10.08
N GLN A 46 -14.68 -17.52 10.45
CA GLN A 46 -16.05 -17.71 9.94
C GLN A 46 -16.16 -17.32 8.46
N ASN A 47 -15.25 -16.49 7.97
CA ASN A 47 -15.29 -15.93 6.61
C ASN A 47 -14.37 -16.65 5.61
N LEU A 48 -13.66 -17.73 6.00
CA LEU A 48 -12.70 -18.44 5.12
C LEU A 48 -13.32 -18.95 3.80
N ASN A 49 -14.64 -19.22 3.80
CA ASN A 49 -15.37 -19.68 2.63
C ASN A 49 -16.28 -18.60 2.02
N ALA A 50 -16.23 -17.37 2.51
CA ALA A 50 -17.03 -16.28 1.98
C ALA A 50 -16.51 -15.84 0.61
N THR A 51 -17.42 -15.51 -0.31
CA THR A 51 -17.03 -14.93 -1.60
C THR A 51 -16.39 -13.56 -1.39
N PRO A 52 -15.23 -13.28 -2.01
CA PRO A 52 -14.59 -11.99 -1.88
C PRO A 52 -15.51 -10.83 -2.29
N SER A 53 -15.43 -9.73 -1.57
CA SER A 53 -16.17 -8.51 -1.91
C SER A 53 -15.82 -8.01 -3.31
N PRO A 54 -16.80 -7.61 -4.14
CA PRO A 54 -16.53 -6.98 -5.45
C PRO A 54 -15.67 -5.72 -5.37
N VAL A 55 -15.61 -5.09 -4.21
CA VAL A 55 -14.82 -3.86 -3.97
C VAL A 55 -13.54 -4.14 -3.17
N ILE A 56 -13.13 -5.41 -3.07
CA ILE A 56 -11.94 -5.78 -2.27
C ILE A 56 -10.69 -5.01 -2.70
N HIS A 57 -10.51 -4.77 -3.99
CA HIS A 57 -9.35 -4.04 -4.53
C HIS A 57 -9.22 -2.59 -4.04
N TYR A 58 -10.26 -2.02 -3.43
CA TYR A 58 -10.19 -0.69 -2.83
C TYR A 58 -9.31 -0.61 -1.58
N TRP A 59 -8.87 -1.74 -1.03
CA TRP A 59 -7.95 -1.74 0.11
C TRP A 59 -6.61 -1.05 -0.20
N SER A 60 -6.06 -1.27 -1.38
CA SER A 60 -4.80 -0.65 -1.78
C SER A 60 -4.96 0.86 -1.96
N LEU A 61 -6.07 1.29 -2.57
CA LEU A 61 -6.41 2.70 -2.70
C LEU A 61 -6.57 3.35 -1.30
N ALA A 62 -7.19 2.65 -0.35
CA ALA A 62 -7.32 3.16 1.02
C ALA A 62 -5.95 3.40 1.67
N VAL A 63 -4.99 2.48 1.52
CA VAL A 63 -3.62 2.64 2.02
C VAL A 63 -2.93 3.85 1.36
N GLU A 64 -3.06 4.00 0.04
CA GLU A 64 -2.47 5.13 -0.70
C GLU A 64 -3.05 6.47 -0.25
N GLU A 65 -4.38 6.59 -0.12
CA GLU A 65 -5.03 7.83 0.30
C GLU A 65 -4.71 8.19 1.75
N GLN A 66 -4.63 7.21 2.65
CA GLN A 66 -4.13 7.42 4.02
C GLN A 66 -2.70 7.96 4.01
N PHE A 67 -1.84 7.40 3.16
CA PHE A 67 -0.48 7.88 3.00
C PHE A 67 -0.46 9.32 2.45
N TYR A 68 -1.24 9.62 1.41
CA TYR A 68 -1.31 10.96 0.83
C TYR A 68 -1.85 12.02 1.80
N LEU A 69 -2.70 11.63 2.72
CA LEU A 69 -3.18 12.51 3.78
C LEU A 69 -2.10 12.79 4.84
N LEU A 70 -1.41 11.74 5.29
CA LEU A 70 -0.42 11.85 6.37
C LEU A 70 0.92 12.42 5.90
N TRP A 71 1.33 12.08 4.67
CA TRP A 71 2.65 12.41 4.16
C TRP A 71 2.95 13.90 4.08
N PRO A 72 2.07 14.76 3.53
CA PRO A 72 2.31 16.21 3.52
C PRO A 72 2.46 16.80 4.93
N LEU A 73 1.68 16.31 5.89
CA LEU A 73 1.76 16.78 7.28
C LEU A 73 3.10 16.43 7.92
N ILE A 74 3.58 15.20 7.71
CA ILE A 74 4.89 14.75 8.20
C ILE A 74 6.00 15.56 7.56
N ILE A 75 6.02 15.69 6.24
CA ILE A 75 7.05 16.45 5.51
C ILE A 75 7.05 17.92 5.92
N PHE A 76 5.88 18.55 5.99
CA PHE A 76 5.75 19.94 6.41
C PHE A 76 6.29 20.16 7.83
N THR A 77 5.94 19.29 8.76
CA THR A 77 6.39 19.36 10.15
C THR A 77 7.91 19.22 10.26
N LEU A 78 8.47 18.20 9.60
CA LEU A 78 9.91 17.96 9.58
C LEU A 78 10.67 19.11 8.91
N TRP A 79 10.11 19.67 7.84
CA TRP A 79 10.68 20.82 7.16
C TRP A 79 10.71 22.07 8.06
N LYS A 80 9.62 22.35 8.76
CA LYS A 80 9.49 23.50 9.65
C LYS A 80 10.48 23.45 10.82
N ILE A 81 10.77 22.27 11.36
CA ILE A 81 11.65 22.05 12.51
C ILE A 81 13.12 22.06 12.09
N GLY A 82 13.52 21.32 11.08
CA GLY A 82 14.93 21.05 10.78
C GLY A 82 15.31 21.12 9.30
N ARG A 83 14.46 21.72 8.47
CA ARG A 83 14.68 21.90 7.03
C ARG A 83 14.96 20.54 6.33
N ARG A 84 15.69 20.58 5.20
CA ARG A 84 15.94 19.43 4.32
C ARG A 84 16.61 18.23 5.02
N ARG A 85 17.51 18.48 5.98
CA ARG A 85 18.20 17.37 6.69
C ARG A 85 17.25 16.55 7.55
N LEU A 86 16.36 17.23 8.28
CA LEU A 86 15.40 16.52 9.14
C LEU A 86 14.35 15.78 8.32
N VAL A 87 13.96 16.34 7.16
CA VAL A 87 13.08 15.63 6.23
C VAL A 87 13.72 14.33 5.74
N LEU A 88 14.98 14.38 5.29
CA LEU A 88 15.71 13.18 4.86
C LEU A 88 15.81 12.14 5.98
N LEU A 89 16.22 12.56 7.19
CA LEU A 89 16.36 11.64 8.33
C LEU A 89 15.01 11.07 8.76
N GLY A 90 13.95 11.88 8.73
CA GLY A 90 12.60 11.43 9.05
C GLY A 90 12.05 10.43 8.03
N VAL A 91 12.24 10.70 6.73
CA VAL A 91 11.86 9.75 5.67
C VAL A 91 12.64 8.45 5.79
N LEU A 92 13.95 8.50 6.02
CA LEU A 92 14.78 7.31 6.27
C LEU A 92 14.29 6.53 7.49
N ALA A 93 14.02 7.20 8.59
CA ALA A 93 13.51 6.57 9.81
C ALA A 93 12.16 5.87 9.56
N ILE A 94 11.23 6.54 8.88
CA ILE A 94 9.94 5.95 8.51
C ILE A 94 10.14 4.73 7.62
N THR A 95 11.00 4.82 6.60
CA THR A 95 11.29 3.71 5.69
C THR A 95 11.82 2.50 6.45
N ILE A 96 12.85 2.69 7.29
CA ILE A 96 13.49 1.61 8.04
C ILE A 96 12.53 1.00 9.06
N THR A 97 11.83 1.82 9.85
CA THR A 97 10.91 1.31 10.87
C THR A 97 9.71 0.60 10.26
N SER A 98 9.14 1.13 9.19
CA SER A 98 8.06 0.48 8.44
C SER A 98 8.51 -0.85 7.85
N PHE A 99 9.72 -0.92 7.28
CA PHE A 99 10.27 -2.16 6.73
C PHE A 99 10.50 -3.23 7.81
N ILE A 100 11.13 -2.86 8.93
CA ILE A 100 11.34 -3.79 10.07
C ILE A 100 9.99 -4.27 10.61
N PHE A 101 9.02 -3.35 10.74
CA PHE A 101 7.69 -3.70 11.21
C PHE A 101 6.95 -4.62 10.22
N SER A 102 7.14 -4.41 8.91
CA SER A 102 6.63 -5.30 7.88
C SER A 102 7.16 -6.72 8.02
N LEU A 103 8.49 -6.88 8.18
CA LEU A 103 9.11 -8.20 8.37
C LEU A 103 8.58 -8.90 9.64
N TYR A 104 8.49 -8.15 10.74
CA TYR A 104 7.98 -8.69 12.01
C TYR A 104 6.51 -9.12 11.87
N LEU A 105 5.65 -8.24 11.35
CA LEU A 105 4.22 -8.51 11.28
C LEU A 105 3.90 -9.62 10.27
N THR A 106 4.67 -9.75 9.20
CA THR A 106 4.52 -10.85 8.23
C THR A 106 4.72 -12.22 8.88
N SER A 107 5.60 -12.32 9.88
CA SER A 107 5.82 -13.59 10.60
C SER A 107 4.75 -13.91 11.65
N VAL A 108 4.09 -12.90 12.22
CA VAL A 108 3.14 -13.05 13.33
C VAL A 108 1.69 -12.96 12.87
N ALA A 109 1.39 -12.03 11.97
CA ALA A 109 0.03 -11.74 11.50
C ALA A 109 0.04 -11.31 10.01
N PRO A 110 0.26 -12.24 9.07
CA PRO A 110 0.49 -11.94 7.64
C PRO A 110 -0.65 -11.17 6.99
N ILE A 111 -1.91 -11.44 7.36
CA ILE A 111 -3.07 -10.71 6.84
C ILE A 111 -2.98 -9.22 7.22
N TRP A 112 -2.69 -8.92 8.48
CA TRP A 112 -2.52 -7.54 8.94
C TRP A 112 -1.29 -6.87 8.31
N ALA A 113 -0.20 -7.62 8.11
CA ALA A 113 0.97 -7.13 7.42
C ALA A 113 0.65 -6.70 5.98
N PHE A 114 -0.20 -7.44 5.30
CA PHE A 114 -0.59 -7.18 3.91
C PHE A 114 -1.47 -5.93 3.76
N TYR A 115 -2.44 -5.72 4.66
CA TYR A 115 -3.45 -4.67 4.54
C TYR A 115 -3.08 -3.35 5.23
N SER A 116 -2.13 -3.33 6.16
CA SER A 116 -1.87 -2.17 7.00
C SER A 116 -0.97 -1.13 6.35
N LEU A 117 -1.29 0.17 6.51
CA LEU A 117 -0.42 1.26 6.08
C LEU A 117 0.97 1.23 6.74
N PRO A 118 1.12 1.01 8.07
CA PRO A 118 2.45 1.04 8.71
C PRO A 118 3.44 0.01 8.15
N THR A 119 2.98 -1.11 7.63
CA THR A 119 3.82 -2.15 7.06
C THR A 119 4.16 -1.91 5.58
N ARG A 120 3.43 -1.03 4.91
CA ARG A 120 3.60 -0.70 3.50
C ARG A 120 4.17 0.69 3.25
N ALA A 121 4.21 1.53 4.27
CA ALA A 121 4.71 2.90 4.14
C ALA A 121 6.16 2.96 3.62
N TRP A 122 6.99 1.94 3.85
CA TRP A 122 8.35 1.87 3.32
C TRP A 122 8.39 1.81 1.79
N GLU A 123 7.44 1.13 1.14
CA GLU A 123 7.36 1.03 -0.33
C GLU A 123 7.20 2.41 -0.96
N LEU A 124 6.27 3.20 -0.42
CA LEU A 124 5.98 4.56 -0.86
C LEU A 124 7.12 5.54 -0.47
N SER A 125 7.69 5.35 0.73
CA SER A 125 8.77 6.21 1.25
C SER A 125 10.08 6.05 0.49
N VAL A 126 10.40 4.85 -0.02
CA VAL A 126 11.57 4.60 -0.87
C VAL A 126 11.51 5.50 -2.12
N GLY A 127 10.33 5.63 -2.74
CA GLY A 127 10.14 6.56 -3.85
C GLY A 127 10.47 8.01 -3.48
N ALA A 128 10.05 8.46 -2.29
CA ALA A 128 10.36 9.80 -1.81
C ALA A 128 11.85 10.03 -1.55
N LEU A 129 12.60 9.00 -1.15
CA LEU A 129 14.06 9.11 -0.97
C LEU A 129 14.81 9.44 -2.26
N LEU A 130 14.27 9.07 -3.42
CA LEU A 130 14.86 9.41 -4.72
C LEU A 130 14.96 10.93 -4.94
N LEU A 131 14.09 11.73 -4.32
CA LEU A 131 14.11 13.19 -4.40
C LEU A 131 15.36 13.81 -3.73
N PHE A 132 16.02 13.06 -2.87
CA PHE A 132 17.23 13.52 -2.18
C PHE A 132 18.52 13.18 -2.92
N ILE A 133 18.44 12.38 -4.00
CA ILE A 133 19.59 12.04 -4.83
C ILE A 133 20.06 13.32 -5.56
N PRO A 134 21.35 13.66 -5.49
CA PRO A 134 21.90 14.82 -6.17
C PRO A 134 21.74 14.72 -7.69
N LYS A 135 21.26 15.80 -8.33
CA LYS A 135 21.02 15.84 -9.79
C LYS A 135 22.26 15.47 -10.63
N ASN A 136 23.43 15.88 -10.16
CA ASN A 136 24.70 15.57 -10.84
C ASN A 136 24.97 14.07 -10.97
N LEU A 137 24.43 13.25 -10.07
CA LEU A 137 24.50 11.78 -10.19
C LEU A 137 23.52 11.23 -11.22
N LEU A 138 22.37 11.90 -11.38
CA LEU A 138 21.32 11.49 -12.32
C LEU A 138 21.64 11.92 -13.76
N GLU A 139 22.34 13.04 -13.94
CA GLU A 139 22.63 13.63 -15.27
C GLU A 139 23.85 12.99 -15.95
N LYS A 140 24.77 12.38 -15.20
CA LYS A 140 25.90 11.68 -15.80
C LYS A 140 25.40 10.50 -16.64
N LYS A 141 25.59 10.56 -17.95
CA LYS A 141 25.49 9.40 -18.85
C LYS A 141 26.58 8.40 -18.48
N SER A 142 26.32 7.53 -17.54
CA SER A 142 27.25 6.48 -17.13
C SER A 142 26.72 5.12 -17.58
N VAL A 143 27.61 4.27 -18.05
CA VAL A 143 27.34 2.86 -18.35
C VAL A 143 26.68 2.18 -17.12
N SER A 144 27.11 2.53 -15.91
CA SER A 144 26.52 2.03 -14.66
C SER A 144 25.03 2.36 -14.51
N ARG A 145 24.55 3.52 -14.99
CA ARG A 145 23.12 3.85 -14.96
C ARG A 145 22.32 2.96 -15.90
N THR A 146 22.84 2.71 -17.09
CA THR A 146 22.19 1.81 -18.05
C THR A 146 22.14 0.39 -17.51
N ILE A 147 23.20 -0.09 -16.86
CA ILE A 147 23.22 -1.40 -16.19
C ILE A 147 22.19 -1.46 -15.07
N LEU A 148 22.09 -0.42 -14.24
CA LEU A 148 21.09 -0.36 -13.15
C LEU A 148 19.64 -0.41 -13.67
N ILE A 149 19.36 0.31 -14.76
CA ILE A 149 18.01 0.29 -15.37
C ILE A 149 17.70 -1.13 -15.86
N TRP A 150 18.59 -1.75 -16.61
CA TRP A 150 18.37 -3.11 -17.12
C TRP A 150 18.33 -4.15 -16.01
N ALA A 151 19.14 -4.01 -14.97
CA ALA A 151 19.07 -4.86 -13.78
C ALA A 151 17.72 -4.74 -13.06
N SER A 152 17.18 -3.52 -12.92
CA SER A 152 15.86 -3.29 -12.33
C SER A 152 14.74 -3.93 -13.14
N VAL A 153 14.77 -3.77 -14.46
CA VAL A 153 13.81 -4.42 -15.37
C VAL A 153 13.93 -5.94 -15.28
N ALA A 154 15.14 -6.49 -15.31
CA ALA A 154 15.37 -7.93 -15.18
C ALA A 154 14.86 -8.48 -13.83
N THR A 155 15.05 -7.73 -12.73
CA THR A 155 14.54 -8.11 -11.40
C THR A 155 13.02 -8.15 -11.38
N LEU A 156 12.35 -7.17 -12.01
CA LEU A 156 10.89 -7.17 -12.14
C LEU A 156 10.39 -8.39 -12.94
N PHE A 157 11.00 -8.67 -14.07
CA PHE A 157 10.65 -9.86 -14.88
C PHE A 157 10.91 -11.15 -14.11
N TYR A 158 12.04 -11.24 -13.39
CA TYR A 158 12.33 -12.39 -12.54
C TYR A 158 11.27 -12.58 -11.46
N GLY A 159 10.84 -11.47 -10.80
CA GLY A 159 9.75 -11.49 -9.83
C GLY A 159 8.46 -12.05 -10.41
N VAL A 160 8.04 -11.53 -11.58
CA VAL A 160 6.81 -11.99 -12.26
C VAL A 160 6.86 -13.50 -12.60
N ILE A 161 8.03 -14.03 -12.95
CA ILE A 161 8.17 -15.44 -13.34
C ILE A 161 8.26 -16.37 -12.11
N ARG A 162 8.93 -15.92 -11.03
CA ARG A 162 9.22 -16.76 -9.86
C ARG A 162 8.20 -16.69 -8.76
N PHE A 163 7.53 -15.53 -8.58
CA PHE A 163 6.48 -15.41 -7.59
C PHE A 163 5.18 -15.98 -8.13
N SER A 164 4.63 -16.96 -7.42
CA SER A 164 3.32 -17.57 -7.68
C SER A 164 2.45 -17.39 -6.43
N ASP A 165 1.17 -17.70 -6.53
CA ASP A 165 0.20 -17.57 -5.44
C ASP A 165 0.58 -18.35 -4.16
N ASN A 166 1.54 -19.28 -4.25
CA ASN A 166 2.04 -20.08 -3.14
C ASN A 166 3.31 -19.50 -2.48
N THR A 167 3.84 -18.40 -2.96
CA THR A 167 5.01 -17.76 -2.32
C THR A 167 4.53 -16.89 -1.16
N PRO A 168 5.04 -17.10 0.08
CA PRO A 168 4.75 -16.19 1.18
C PRO A 168 5.33 -14.80 0.87
N PHE A 169 4.55 -13.77 1.18
CA PHE A 169 4.96 -12.37 1.01
C PHE A 169 5.99 -11.97 2.03
#